data_16f0dc03455dbf194a99afd4cf72eb9e
#
_entry.id   16f0dc03455dbf194a99afd4cf72eb9e
#
_cell.length_a   1.000
_cell.length_b   1.000
_cell.length_c   1.000
_cell.angle_alpha   90.00
_cell.angle_beta   90.00
_cell.angle_gamma   90.00
#
_symmetry.space_group_name_H-M   'P 1'
#
loop_
_entity.id
_entity.type
_entity.pdbx_description
1 polymer ?
#
loop_
_entity_poly.entity_id
_entity_poly.type
_entity_poly.pdbx_seq_one_letter_code
_entity_poly.pdbx_strand_id
1 'polypeptide(L)'
;LTFDAVAALPTGEATKERPTLFKTMIGTLNHNYLIDLVWQAHLEGRDHGFQARNIVLHHDLAELWKAQQAINRWYIDWSGRQTEQSLDETVHFQFIGGDPGAMTRGDILLHVVNHATYHRGWIAEMFFQVPARNPTTDLPVYLQSLGHGSDSEPRHSG
;
A
#
# COMPACT_ATOMS: atom_id res chain seq x y z
N LEU A 1 9.65 1.26 -6.05
CA LEU A 1 9.15 1.48 -7.42
C LEU A 1 8.21 2.70 -7.51
N THR A 2 6.99 2.68 -6.92
CA THR A 2 6.03 3.78 -7.07
C THR A 2 6.57 5.10 -6.50
N PHE A 3 7.10 5.08 -5.29
CA PHE A 3 7.69 6.28 -4.66
C PHE A 3 8.88 6.83 -5.46
N ASP A 4 9.76 5.95 -5.96
CA ASP A 4 10.92 6.36 -6.75
C ASP A 4 10.47 6.98 -8.08
N ALA A 5 9.44 6.41 -8.73
CA ALA A 5 8.89 6.95 -9.95
C ALA A 5 8.25 8.33 -9.73
N VAL A 6 7.50 8.51 -8.63
CA VAL A 6 6.91 9.82 -8.28
C VAL A 6 8.00 10.84 -7.92
N ALA A 7 9.07 10.42 -7.22
CA ALA A 7 10.20 11.28 -6.90
C ALA A 7 11.00 11.75 -8.14
N ALA A 8 11.01 10.92 -9.19
CA ALA A 8 11.70 11.25 -10.45
C ALA A 8 10.90 12.17 -11.40
N LEU A 9 9.66 12.52 -11.04
CA LEU A 9 8.83 13.42 -11.85
C LEU A 9 9.38 14.86 -11.87
N PRO A 10 9.06 15.64 -12.92
CA PRO A 10 9.33 17.07 -12.94
C PRO A 10 8.77 17.77 -11.70
N THR A 11 9.45 18.82 -11.25
CA THR A 11 9.06 19.61 -10.07
C THR A 11 7.60 20.03 -10.15
N GLY A 12 6.84 19.76 -9.08
CA GLY A 12 5.43 20.11 -8.96
C GLY A 12 4.45 19.04 -9.46
N GLU A 13 4.87 18.08 -10.26
CA GLU A 13 3.95 17.07 -10.81
C GLU A 13 3.37 16.13 -9.74
N ALA A 14 4.11 15.78 -8.70
CA ALA A 14 3.63 14.97 -7.58
C ALA A 14 2.51 15.64 -6.78
N THR A 15 2.52 16.98 -6.71
CA THR A 15 1.58 17.82 -5.96
C THR A 15 0.54 18.52 -6.84
N LYS A 16 0.63 18.38 -8.16
CA LYS A 16 -0.32 18.95 -9.11
C LYS A 16 -1.70 18.34 -8.93
N GLU A 17 -2.71 19.19 -8.79
CA GLU A 17 -4.10 18.74 -8.68
C GLU A 17 -4.60 18.12 -9.98
N ARG A 18 -5.30 17.00 -9.85
CA ARG A 18 -5.96 16.25 -10.92
C ARG A 18 -7.39 15.89 -10.49
N PRO A 19 -8.32 15.66 -11.42
CA PRO A 19 -9.70 15.32 -11.12
C PRO A 19 -9.82 13.89 -10.57
N THR A 20 -9.16 13.60 -9.45
CA THR A 20 -9.20 12.34 -8.71
C THR A 20 -9.64 12.58 -7.28
N LEU A 21 -10.06 11.53 -6.57
CA LEU A 21 -10.58 11.64 -5.20
C LEU A 21 -9.58 12.28 -4.24
N PHE A 22 -8.30 11.93 -4.34
CA PHE A 22 -7.23 12.47 -3.49
C PHE A 22 -6.42 13.58 -4.17
N LYS A 23 -6.90 14.05 -5.32
CA LYS A 23 -6.42 15.19 -6.10
C LYS A 23 -5.00 15.08 -6.64
N THR A 24 -4.04 14.59 -5.85
CA THR A 24 -2.61 14.56 -6.20
C THR A 24 -2.01 13.16 -6.03
N MET A 25 -0.86 12.90 -6.64
CA MET A 25 -0.15 11.63 -6.43
C MET A 25 0.28 11.49 -4.96
N ILE A 26 0.82 12.57 -4.36
CA ILE A 26 1.20 12.55 -2.94
C ILE A 26 -0.02 12.42 -2.02
N GLY A 27 -1.17 12.97 -2.39
CA GLY A 27 -2.44 12.78 -1.67
C GLY A 27 -2.90 11.32 -1.68
N THR A 28 -2.77 10.62 -2.81
CA THR A 28 -3.10 9.20 -2.93
C THR A 28 -2.13 8.33 -2.12
N LEU A 29 -0.83 8.65 -2.13
CA LEU A 29 0.16 7.95 -1.29
C LEU A 29 -0.08 8.17 0.21
N ASN A 30 -0.44 9.40 0.62
CA ASN A 30 -0.86 9.69 2.00
C ASN A 30 -2.09 8.89 2.42
N HIS A 31 -3.08 8.76 1.52
CA HIS A 31 -4.25 7.93 1.81
C HIS A 31 -3.86 6.48 2.04
N ASN A 32 -3.01 5.88 1.22
CA ASN A 32 -2.50 4.54 1.44
C ASN A 32 -1.84 4.39 2.81
N TYR A 33 -0.92 5.30 3.13
CA TYR A 33 -0.22 5.31 4.41
C TYR A 33 -1.19 5.43 5.60
N LEU A 34 -2.17 6.33 5.51
CA LEU A 34 -3.19 6.51 6.55
C LEU A 34 -4.01 5.23 6.77
N ILE A 35 -4.43 4.57 5.69
CA ILE A 35 -5.20 3.32 5.79
C ILE A 35 -4.35 2.19 6.37
N ASP A 36 -3.06 2.12 6.02
CA ASP A 36 -2.14 1.17 6.65
C ASP A 36 -2.05 1.39 8.17
N LEU A 37 -1.99 2.66 8.63
CA LEU A 37 -2.01 2.99 10.06
C LEU A 37 -3.32 2.60 10.75
N VAL A 38 -4.46 2.77 10.07
CA VAL A 38 -5.78 2.36 10.60
C VAL A 38 -5.81 0.84 10.83
N TRP A 39 -5.39 0.06 9.84
CA TRP A 39 -5.41 -1.39 9.95
C TRP A 39 -4.34 -1.93 10.91
N GLN A 40 -3.19 -1.26 11.01
CA GLN A 40 -2.23 -1.54 12.07
C GLN A 40 -2.88 -1.38 13.45
N ALA A 41 -3.58 -0.27 13.68
CA ALA A 41 -4.25 -0.01 14.96
C ALA A 41 -5.28 -1.12 15.29
N HIS A 42 -6.08 -1.54 14.31
CA HIS A 42 -7.04 -2.63 14.50
C HIS A 42 -6.36 -3.96 14.85
N LEU A 43 -5.27 -4.31 14.16
CA LEU A 43 -4.50 -5.52 14.45
C LEU A 43 -3.83 -5.48 15.85
N GLU A 44 -3.51 -4.28 16.33
CA GLU A 44 -2.97 -4.05 17.69
C GLU A 44 -4.07 -3.89 18.76
N GLY A 45 -5.36 -3.92 18.38
CA GLY A 45 -6.48 -3.78 19.31
C GLY A 45 -6.62 -2.39 19.92
N ARG A 46 -6.17 -1.34 19.23
CA ARG A 46 -6.25 0.06 19.67
C ARG A 46 -7.09 0.92 18.74
N ASP A 47 -7.54 2.05 19.24
CA ASP A 47 -8.17 3.08 18.43
C ASP A 47 -7.15 3.70 17.44
N HIS A 48 -7.58 3.89 16.20
CA HIS A 48 -6.78 4.54 15.16
C HIS A 48 -6.77 6.08 15.27
N GLY A 49 -7.76 6.69 15.92
CA GLY A 49 -7.85 8.13 16.15
C GLY A 49 -8.19 9.01 14.95
N PHE A 50 -8.33 8.44 13.74
CA PHE A 50 -8.60 9.21 12.53
C PHE A 50 -10.10 9.43 12.32
N GLN A 51 -10.48 10.67 11.92
CA GLN A 51 -11.86 11.07 11.66
C GLN A 51 -12.18 11.18 10.15
N ALA A 52 -11.18 11.15 9.28
CA ALA A 52 -11.34 11.25 7.84
C ALA A 52 -10.27 10.42 7.10
N ARG A 53 -10.58 10.03 5.84
CA ARG A 53 -9.70 9.20 5.00
C ARG A 53 -8.78 10.00 4.08
N ASN A 54 -8.96 11.30 4.00
CA ASN A 54 -8.26 12.20 3.09
C ASN A 54 -7.32 13.19 3.80
N ILE A 55 -6.83 12.81 4.98
CA ILE A 55 -5.86 13.60 5.74
C ILE A 55 -4.48 13.42 5.10
N VAL A 56 -3.80 14.53 4.83
CA VAL A 56 -2.40 14.54 4.41
C VAL A 56 -1.52 14.58 5.66
N LEU A 57 -0.87 13.46 5.96
CA LEU A 57 0.00 13.31 7.14
C LEU A 57 1.41 13.83 6.89
N HIS A 58 1.89 13.69 5.65
CA HIS A 58 3.21 14.15 5.22
C HIS A 58 3.09 14.91 3.90
N HIS A 59 3.51 16.17 3.89
CA HIS A 59 3.54 17.00 2.68
C HIS A 59 4.81 16.76 1.84
N ASP A 60 5.87 16.28 2.46
CA ASP A 60 7.10 15.90 1.80
C ASP A 60 7.09 14.42 1.42
N LEU A 61 7.49 14.13 0.16
CA LEU A 61 7.46 12.78 -0.38
C LEU A 61 8.51 11.86 0.28
N ALA A 62 9.68 12.41 0.64
CA ALA A 62 10.74 11.62 1.25
C ALA A 62 10.39 11.26 2.70
N GLU A 63 9.75 12.19 3.44
CA GLU A 63 9.23 11.91 4.78
C GLU A 63 8.11 10.86 4.73
N LEU A 64 7.17 10.99 3.77
CA LEU A 64 6.12 10.01 3.55
C LEU A 64 6.70 8.63 3.24
N TRP A 65 7.73 8.58 2.37
CA TRP A 65 8.39 7.33 2.03
C TRP A 65 9.07 6.68 3.23
N LYS A 66 9.76 7.46 4.04
CA LYS A 66 10.37 6.97 5.29
C LYS A 66 9.32 6.38 6.25
N ALA A 67 8.19 7.06 6.40
CA ALA A 67 7.08 6.60 7.22
C ALA A 67 6.44 5.32 6.65
N GLN A 68 6.21 5.26 5.34
CA GLN A 68 5.69 4.08 4.65
C GLN A 68 6.63 2.88 4.78
N GLN A 69 7.95 3.07 4.67
CA GLN A 69 8.92 2.00 4.89
C GLN A 69 8.88 1.45 6.32
N ALA A 70 8.64 2.31 7.31
CA ALA A 70 8.54 1.88 8.70
C ALA A 70 7.30 1.00 8.92
N ILE A 71 6.13 1.39 8.42
CA ILE A 71 4.91 0.60 8.56
C ILE A 71 4.96 -0.69 7.72
N ASN A 72 5.58 -0.67 6.54
CA ASN A 72 5.81 -1.88 5.75
C ASN A 72 6.63 -2.92 6.52
N ARG A 73 7.72 -2.49 7.19
CA ARG A 73 8.51 -3.38 8.07
C ARG A 73 7.67 -3.93 9.21
N TRP A 74 6.84 -3.09 9.83
CA TRP A 74 5.94 -3.53 10.88
C TRP A 74 5.01 -4.65 10.37
N TYR A 75 4.39 -4.51 9.19
CA TYR A 75 3.53 -5.54 8.61
C TYR A 75 4.29 -6.84 8.31
N ILE A 76 5.50 -6.75 7.77
CA ILE A 76 6.37 -7.91 7.50
C ILE A 76 6.70 -8.64 8.82
N ASP A 77 7.15 -7.90 9.82
CA ASP A 77 7.52 -8.47 11.11
C ASP A 77 6.30 -9.05 11.86
N TRP A 78 5.16 -8.35 11.77
CA TRP A 78 3.92 -8.77 12.40
C TRP A 78 3.37 -10.03 11.73
N SER A 79 3.26 -10.06 10.41
CA SER A 79 2.75 -11.22 9.66
C SER A 79 3.66 -12.44 9.80
N GLY A 80 4.98 -12.25 9.82
CA GLY A 80 5.95 -13.34 10.02
C GLY A 80 5.85 -14.05 11.38
N ARG A 81 5.18 -13.47 12.36
CA ARG A 81 4.92 -14.08 13.66
C ARG A 81 3.57 -14.79 13.78
N GLN A 82 2.74 -14.71 12.72
CA GLN A 82 1.42 -15.33 12.74
C GLN A 82 1.50 -16.81 12.39
N THR A 83 0.58 -17.59 12.98
CA THR A 83 0.30 -18.97 12.60
C THR A 83 -1.00 -19.03 11.80
N GLU A 84 -1.30 -20.12 11.11
CA GLU A 84 -2.59 -20.32 10.45
C GLU A 84 -3.75 -20.08 11.43
N GLN A 85 -3.68 -20.67 12.62
CA GLN A 85 -4.70 -20.48 13.65
C GLN A 85 -4.86 -19.00 14.06
N SER A 86 -3.76 -18.26 14.23
CA SER A 86 -3.84 -16.84 14.62
C SER A 86 -4.36 -15.96 13.48
N LEU A 87 -4.14 -16.34 12.21
CA LEU A 87 -4.69 -15.63 11.05
C LEU A 87 -6.21 -15.76 10.96
N ASP A 88 -6.80 -16.84 11.48
CA ASP A 88 -8.25 -17.06 11.53
C ASP A 88 -8.93 -16.29 12.68
N GLU A 89 -8.16 -15.71 13.61
CA GLU A 89 -8.74 -14.94 14.70
C GLU A 89 -9.47 -13.68 14.18
N THR A 90 -10.71 -13.50 14.65
CA THR A 90 -11.54 -12.35 14.28
C THR A 90 -11.13 -11.10 15.05
N VAL A 91 -10.90 -10.03 14.30
CA VAL A 91 -10.69 -8.66 14.82
C VAL A 91 -11.98 -7.88 14.64
N HIS A 92 -12.52 -7.35 15.75
CA HIS A 92 -13.63 -6.41 15.74
C HIS A 92 -13.08 -4.99 15.73
N PHE A 93 -13.65 -4.13 14.88
CA PHE A 93 -13.14 -2.78 14.69
C PHE A 93 -14.27 -1.79 14.36
N GLN A 94 -13.94 -0.52 14.29
CA GLN A 94 -14.82 0.51 13.74
C GLN A 94 -14.17 1.15 12.52
N PHE A 95 -14.93 1.31 11.45
CA PHE A 95 -14.49 2.11 10.30
C PHE A 95 -14.32 3.58 10.69
N ILE A 96 -13.58 4.35 9.89
CA ILE A 96 -13.42 5.80 10.09
C ILE A 96 -14.77 6.55 10.17
N GLY A 97 -15.85 6.00 9.63
CA GLY A 97 -17.21 6.53 9.76
C GLY A 97 -17.94 6.16 11.06
N GLY A 98 -17.34 5.31 11.90
CA GLY A 98 -17.92 4.83 13.16
C GLY A 98 -18.73 3.55 13.04
N ASP A 99 -18.99 3.05 11.83
CA ASP A 99 -19.70 1.78 11.63
C ASP A 99 -18.85 0.60 12.13
N PRO A 100 -19.46 -0.40 12.81
CA PRO A 100 -18.73 -1.57 13.27
C PRO A 100 -18.41 -2.51 12.11
N GLY A 101 -17.30 -3.24 12.23
CA GLY A 101 -16.86 -4.28 11.30
C GLY A 101 -16.17 -5.42 12.02
N ALA A 102 -16.02 -6.54 11.33
CA ALA A 102 -15.24 -7.67 11.78
C ALA A 102 -14.61 -8.38 10.58
N MET A 103 -13.34 -8.73 10.69
CA MET A 103 -12.58 -9.49 9.68
C MET A 103 -11.60 -10.39 10.41
N THR A 104 -11.18 -11.48 9.77
CA THR A 104 -10.03 -12.24 10.26
C THR A 104 -8.73 -11.44 10.10
N ARG A 105 -7.70 -11.76 10.88
CA ARG A 105 -6.37 -11.16 10.69
C ARG A 105 -5.84 -11.40 9.28
N GLY A 106 -6.08 -12.59 8.71
CA GLY A 106 -5.69 -12.91 7.34
C GLY A 106 -6.40 -12.03 6.31
N ASP A 107 -7.71 -11.82 6.46
CA ASP A 107 -8.48 -10.92 5.59
C ASP A 107 -8.00 -9.47 5.67
N ILE A 108 -7.62 -9.01 6.86
CA ILE A 108 -7.03 -7.67 7.05
C ILE A 108 -5.72 -7.54 6.28
N LEU A 109 -4.81 -8.52 6.37
CA LEU A 109 -3.57 -8.51 5.61
C LEU A 109 -3.83 -8.50 4.09
N LEU A 110 -4.76 -9.34 3.63
CA LEU A 110 -5.17 -9.37 2.23
C LEU A 110 -5.76 -8.01 1.80
N HIS A 111 -6.60 -7.41 2.64
CA HIS A 111 -7.16 -6.09 2.38
C HIS A 111 -6.07 -5.02 2.23
N VAL A 112 -5.08 -4.95 3.13
CA VAL A 112 -3.99 -3.98 3.09
C VAL A 112 -3.24 -4.06 1.74
N VAL A 113 -2.90 -5.28 1.30
CA VAL A 113 -2.21 -5.49 0.00
C VAL A 113 -3.10 -5.08 -1.17
N ASN A 114 -4.38 -5.50 -1.17
CA ASN A 114 -5.33 -5.16 -2.24
C ASN A 114 -5.62 -3.67 -2.31
N HIS A 115 -5.80 -3.01 -1.16
CA HIS A 115 -6.02 -1.57 -1.07
C HIS A 115 -4.84 -0.78 -1.65
N ALA A 116 -3.63 -1.14 -1.25
CA ALA A 116 -2.42 -0.52 -1.79
C ALA A 116 -2.28 -0.75 -3.31
N THR A 117 -2.64 -1.95 -3.82
CA THR A 117 -2.62 -2.25 -5.25
C THR A 117 -3.64 -1.40 -6.01
N TYR A 118 -4.85 -1.27 -5.49
CA TYR A 118 -5.91 -0.45 -6.08
C TYR A 118 -5.48 1.02 -6.23
N HIS A 119 -4.89 1.61 -5.21
CA HIS A 119 -4.44 3.00 -5.24
C HIS A 119 -3.13 3.21 -6.02
N ARG A 120 -2.26 2.20 -6.14
CA ARG A 120 -1.16 2.24 -7.10
C ARG A 120 -1.67 2.34 -8.54
N GLY A 121 -2.78 1.67 -8.86
CA GLY A 121 -3.47 1.83 -10.15
C GLY A 121 -3.94 3.27 -10.40
N TRP A 122 -4.45 3.96 -9.38
CA TRP A 122 -4.82 5.39 -9.52
C TRP A 122 -3.61 6.29 -9.78
N ILE A 123 -2.49 6.01 -9.13
CA ILE A 123 -1.24 6.74 -9.38
C ILE A 123 -0.75 6.44 -10.79
N ALA A 124 -0.82 5.19 -11.24
CA ALA A 124 -0.46 4.78 -12.59
C ALA A 124 -1.28 5.55 -13.64
N GLU A 125 -2.59 5.71 -13.43
CA GLU A 125 -3.45 6.51 -14.31
C GLU A 125 -3.03 7.99 -14.35
N MET A 126 -2.61 8.55 -13.23
CA MET A 126 -2.08 9.92 -13.21
C MET A 126 -0.76 10.07 -13.98
N PHE A 127 0.04 9.01 -14.12
CA PHE A 127 1.27 9.01 -14.91
C PHE A 127 1.00 9.21 -16.41
N PHE A 128 -0.15 8.78 -16.95
CA PHE A 128 -0.51 9.05 -18.35
C PHE A 128 -0.72 10.53 -18.67
N GLN A 129 -0.79 11.37 -17.64
CA GLN A 129 -0.94 12.82 -17.78
C GLN A 129 0.41 13.56 -17.71
N VAL A 130 1.52 12.86 -17.61
CA VAL A 130 2.87 13.43 -17.51
C VAL A 130 3.81 12.74 -18.50
N PRO A 131 4.85 13.42 -19.02
CA PRO A 131 5.82 12.82 -19.95
C PRO A 131 6.84 11.94 -19.19
N ALA A 132 6.36 10.97 -18.42
CA ALA A 132 7.18 10.07 -17.64
C ALA A 132 6.66 8.63 -17.77
N ARG A 133 7.59 7.67 -17.65
CA ARG A 133 7.22 6.26 -17.72
C ARG A 133 6.52 5.83 -16.43
N ASN A 134 5.33 5.23 -16.58
CA ASN A 134 4.66 4.58 -15.48
C ASN A 134 5.44 3.34 -15.03
N PRO A 135 5.73 3.17 -13.72
CA PRO A 135 6.37 1.97 -13.21
C PRO A 135 5.43 0.76 -13.32
N THR A 136 5.95 -0.37 -13.76
CA THR A 136 5.22 -1.64 -13.72
C THR A 136 5.25 -2.19 -12.29
N THR A 137 4.07 -2.29 -11.66
CA THR A 137 3.92 -2.72 -10.26
C THR A 137 3.15 -4.04 -10.11
N ASP A 138 3.04 -4.81 -11.20
CA ASP A 138 2.35 -6.09 -11.22
C ASP A 138 3.09 -7.14 -10.40
N LEU A 139 2.33 -8.00 -9.72
CA LEU A 139 2.86 -9.06 -8.88
C LEU A 139 3.86 -9.98 -9.61
N PRO A 140 3.62 -10.45 -10.86
CA PRO A 140 4.58 -11.30 -11.53
C PRO A 140 5.92 -10.59 -11.80
N VAL A 141 5.91 -9.29 -12.09
CA VAL A 141 7.13 -8.49 -12.26
C VAL A 141 7.91 -8.38 -10.94
N TYR A 142 7.20 -8.18 -9.84
CA TYR A 142 7.80 -8.17 -8.51
C TYR A 142 8.42 -9.53 -8.16
N LEU A 143 7.70 -10.64 -8.37
CA LEU A 143 8.19 -11.98 -8.07
C LEU A 143 9.43 -12.35 -8.92
N GLN A 144 9.47 -11.96 -10.20
CA GLN A 144 10.66 -12.09 -11.03
C GLN A 144 11.86 -11.34 -10.45
N SER A 145 11.64 -10.12 -9.93
CA SER A 145 12.72 -9.32 -9.33
C SER A 145 13.32 -9.95 -8.07
N LEU A 146 12.57 -10.84 -7.39
CA LEU A 146 13.03 -11.60 -6.24
C LEU A 146 13.74 -12.92 -6.62
N GLY A 147 13.90 -13.25 -7.90
CA GLY A 147 14.51 -14.49 -8.35
C GLY A 147 13.60 -15.73 -8.25
N HIS A 148 12.33 -15.59 -7.91
CA HIS A 148 11.35 -16.69 -7.84
C HIS A 148 10.87 -17.19 -9.23
N GLY A 149 11.46 -16.72 -10.32
CA GLY A 149 11.10 -17.09 -11.70
C GLY A 149 12.10 -18.00 -12.42
N SER A 150 13.15 -18.49 -11.78
CA SER A 150 14.26 -19.19 -12.46
C SER A 150 14.40 -20.69 -12.19
N ASP A 151 13.42 -21.35 -11.56
CA ASP A 151 13.37 -22.81 -11.50
C ASP A 151 12.67 -23.40 -12.75
N SER A 152 13.17 -23.05 -13.93
CA SER A 152 12.92 -23.88 -15.11
C SER A 152 13.95 -25.00 -15.11
N GLU A 153 13.54 -26.19 -14.65
CA GLU A 153 14.28 -27.44 -14.87
C GLU A 153 14.69 -27.55 -16.35
N PRO A 154 15.91 -27.97 -16.63
CA PRO A 154 16.32 -28.26 -18.01
C PRO A 154 15.44 -29.41 -18.53
N ARG A 155 14.64 -29.13 -19.57
CA ARG A 155 13.92 -30.17 -20.30
C ARG A 155 14.98 -31.13 -20.86
N HIS A 156 15.07 -32.32 -20.29
CA HIS A 156 15.79 -33.43 -20.90
C HIS A 156 15.12 -33.73 -22.24
N SER A 157 15.86 -33.41 -23.33
CA SER A 157 15.60 -33.91 -24.67
C SER A 157 15.96 -35.38 -24.63
N GLY A 158 14.96 -36.25 -24.74
CA GLY A 158 15.08 -37.66 -25.10
C GLY A 158 14.46 -37.88 -26.45
#